data_d541a78579fb114e32bbd4abde9e13e3
#
_entry.id   d541a78579fb114e32bbd4abde9e13e3
#
_cell.length_a   1.000
_cell.length_b   1.000
_cell.length_c   1.000
_cell.angle_alpha   90.00
_cell.angle_beta   90.00
_cell.angle_gamma   90.00
#
_symmetry.space_group_name_H-M   'P 1'
#
loop_
_entity.id
_entity.type
_entity.pdbx_description
1 polymer ?
#
loop_
_entity_poly.entity_id
_entity_poly.type
_entity_poly.pdbx_seq_one_letter_code
_entity_poly.pdbx_strand_id
1 'polypeptide(L)'
;MSEPDVVKAALEAVRGDDLDAARAALIEALTAYPERVELVHSLAIIELQSGRPEHALNLMKNALAVVTERRGPGDAAIKPLLLLAMGAAHEELDEPAKALETYNKILDEHPDHPLATQGKGHLLLAWGRIEDGLETLQSVVDADADDPRFIAATEKLIAGVRGFLQADLHPSNFVDAHQGSYQEFFNHHAAEQSANGWIAEAARMKKDEDGNLTPVIAEGARPYAGTRVDLVDPTTGQAGLVGDQPMIVAIAGHEIIAQAPIIFEWPGSDIPVWGSTQMPWNLLNITIVFDSADPIQAVDETIGDWYSAGFDGAFGAPDRGRFHSITDPRQLGPHTVRYDLDCGRAEPAAIDDLLKRLSVLNTSSSIKGVLIGRGFVPVD
;
A
#
# COMPACT_ATOMS: atom_id res chain seq x y z
N MET A 1 -7.64 22.28 -33.05
CA MET A 1 -6.60 21.23 -33.11
C MET A 1 -7.14 20.06 -33.89
N SER A 2 -6.32 19.34 -34.65
CA SER A 2 -6.72 18.07 -35.25
C SER A 2 -6.84 16.96 -34.19
N GLU A 3 -7.57 15.86 -34.51
CA GLU A 3 -7.65 14.70 -33.59
C GLU A 3 -6.27 14.23 -33.10
N PRO A 4 -5.26 14.03 -33.98
CA PRO A 4 -3.93 13.63 -33.54
C PRO A 4 -3.28 14.60 -32.54
N ASP A 5 -3.53 15.91 -32.69
CA ASP A 5 -2.95 16.92 -31.80
C ASP A 5 -3.58 16.86 -30.40
N VAL A 6 -4.91 16.66 -30.30
CA VAL A 6 -5.61 16.55 -29.01
C VAL A 6 -5.21 15.29 -28.27
N VAL A 7 -5.21 14.15 -28.97
CA VAL A 7 -4.80 12.85 -28.40
C VAL A 7 -3.36 12.91 -27.92
N LYS A 8 -2.45 13.47 -28.76
CA LYS A 8 -1.04 13.61 -28.41
C LYS A 8 -0.84 14.51 -27.18
N ALA A 9 -1.52 15.66 -27.12
CA ALA A 9 -1.43 16.56 -25.97
C ALA A 9 -1.90 15.91 -24.67
N ALA A 10 -3.01 15.13 -24.72
CA ALA A 10 -3.52 14.40 -23.56
C ALA A 10 -2.54 13.31 -23.07
N LEU A 11 -1.93 12.56 -24.02
CA LEU A 11 -0.93 11.54 -23.68
C LEU A 11 0.42 12.14 -23.22
N GLU A 12 0.76 13.35 -23.66
CA GLU A 12 1.92 14.09 -23.15
C GLU A 12 1.69 14.58 -21.73
N ALA A 13 0.48 14.99 -21.37
CA ALA A 13 0.13 15.40 -20.00
C ALA A 13 0.31 14.26 -18.98
N VAL A 14 0.10 13.00 -19.39
CA VAL A 14 0.33 11.81 -18.53
C VAL A 14 1.80 11.62 -18.13
N ARG A 15 2.73 12.21 -18.89
CA ARG A 15 4.17 12.16 -18.58
C ARG A 15 4.62 13.21 -17.57
N GLY A 16 3.74 14.14 -17.22
CA GLY A 16 3.98 15.14 -16.19
C GLY A 16 3.66 14.60 -14.79
N ASP A 17 4.11 15.32 -13.77
CA ASP A 17 3.89 14.95 -12.37
C ASP A 17 2.52 15.39 -11.82
N ASP A 18 1.75 16.16 -12.60
CA ASP A 18 0.43 16.67 -12.22
C ASP A 18 -0.69 15.71 -12.69
N LEU A 19 -1.08 14.82 -11.79
CA LEU A 19 -2.12 13.81 -12.06
C LEU A 19 -3.49 14.44 -12.33
N ASP A 20 -3.83 15.57 -11.69
CA ASP A 20 -5.11 16.24 -11.89
C ASP A 20 -5.18 16.92 -13.25
N ALA A 21 -4.09 17.58 -13.69
CA ALA A 21 -3.99 18.14 -15.03
C ALA A 21 -4.03 17.04 -16.10
N ALA A 22 -3.32 15.94 -15.92
CA ALA A 22 -3.35 14.79 -16.82
C ALA A 22 -4.75 14.20 -16.93
N ARG A 23 -5.44 14.01 -15.80
CA ARG A 23 -6.82 13.54 -15.73
C ARG A 23 -7.78 14.46 -16.49
N ALA A 24 -7.69 15.75 -16.28
CA ALA A 24 -8.55 16.73 -16.96
C ALA A 24 -8.34 16.69 -18.50
N ALA A 25 -7.09 16.67 -18.95
CA ALA A 25 -6.75 16.59 -20.38
C ALA A 25 -7.27 15.30 -21.04
N LEU A 26 -7.16 14.15 -20.33
CA LEU A 26 -7.67 12.87 -20.83
C LEU A 26 -9.21 12.86 -20.91
N ILE A 27 -9.91 13.42 -19.95
CA ILE A 27 -11.39 13.54 -19.97
C ILE A 27 -11.84 14.44 -21.13
N GLU A 28 -11.17 15.57 -21.36
CA GLU A 28 -11.47 16.46 -22.48
C GLU A 28 -11.25 15.73 -23.82
N ALA A 29 -10.13 15.02 -23.97
CA ALA A 29 -9.84 14.26 -25.17
C ALA A 29 -10.86 13.12 -25.41
N LEU A 30 -11.27 12.40 -24.36
CA LEU A 30 -12.28 11.34 -24.43
C LEU A 30 -13.68 11.88 -24.73
N THR A 31 -13.99 13.10 -24.31
CA THR A 31 -15.26 13.75 -24.68
C THR A 31 -15.33 13.98 -26.19
N ALA A 32 -14.21 14.31 -26.82
CA ALA A 32 -14.13 14.52 -28.26
C ALA A 32 -13.95 13.20 -29.07
N TYR A 33 -13.28 12.21 -28.48
CA TYR A 33 -12.89 10.94 -29.13
C TYR A 33 -13.15 9.73 -28.21
N PRO A 34 -14.42 9.41 -27.93
CA PRO A 34 -14.79 8.39 -26.94
C PRO A 34 -14.40 6.97 -27.34
N GLU A 35 -14.13 6.72 -28.64
CA GLU A 35 -13.71 5.41 -29.16
C GLU A 35 -12.22 5.11 -28.99
N ARG A 36 -11.43 6.06 -28.50
CA ARG A 36 -9.98 5.92 -28.33
C ARG A 36 -9.62 5.18 -27.05
N VAL A 37 -9.51 3.87 -27.18
CA VAL A 37 -9.22 2.96 -26.03
C VAL A 37 -7.89 3.27 -25.35
N GLU A 38 -6.90 3.77 -26.08
CA GLU A 38 -5.61 4.20 -25.52
C GLU A 38 -5.74 5.38 -24.53
N LEU A 39 -6.71 6.27 -24.76
CA LEU A 39 -7.01 7.35 -23.79
C LEU A 39 -7.72 6.80 -22.55
N VAL A 40 -8.62 5.83 -22.73
CA VAL A 40 -9.30 5.16 -21.61
C VAL A 40 -8.28 4.42 -20.75
N HIS A 41 -7.33 3.69 -21.37
CA HIS A 41 -6.23 3.02 -20.67
C HIS A 41 -5.39 4.03 -19.87
N SER A 42 -4.97 5.14 -20.52
CA SER A 42 -4.18 6.17 -19.83
C SER A 42 -4.94 6.82 -18.67
N LEU A 43 -6.24 7.09 -18.84
CA LEU A 43 -7.06 7.60 -17.74
C LEU A 43 -7.16 6.60 -16.59
N ALA A 44 -7.32 5.31 -16.89
CA ALA A 44 -7.37 4.27 -15.87
C ALA A 44 -6.05 4.17 -15.07
N ILE A 45 -4.90 4.35 -15.72
CA ILE A 45 -3.60 4.43 -15.02
C ILE A 45 -3.55 5.65 -14.09
N ILE A 46 -4.00 6.82 -14.54
CA ILE A 46 -4.08 8.03 -13.69
C ILE A 46 -5.03 7.81 -12.50
N GLU A 47 -6.17 7.13 -12.70
CA GLU A 47 -7.10 6.80 -11.61
C GLU A 47 -6.45 5.85 -10.58
N LEU A 48 -5.67 4.84 -11.02
CA LEU A 48 -4.90 3.98 -10.13
C LEU A 48 -3.88 4.78 -9.31
N GLN A 49 -3.07 5.59 -9.97
CA GLN A 49 -2.07 6.44 -9.30
C GLN A 49 -2.69 7.44 -8.32
N SER A 50 -3.94 7.81 -8.55
CA SER A 50 -4.72 8.70 -7.68
C SER A 50 -5.48 7.95 -6.56
N GLY A 51 -5.23 6.64 -6.35
CA GLY A 51 -5.88 5.84 -5.32
C GLY A 51 -7.37 5.56 -5.57
N ARG A 52 -7.80 5.49 -6.84
CA ARG A 52 -9.19 5.21 -7.23
C ARG A 52 -9.30 3.91 -8.05
N PRO A 53 -8.91 2.75 -7.50
CA PRO A 53 -8.81 1.50 -8.23
C PRO A 53 -10.15 0.97 -8.76
N GLU A 54 -11.28 1.21 -8.07
CA GLU A 54 -12.61 0.80 -8.55
C GLU A 54 -12.98 1.55 -9.83
N HIS A 55 -12.67 2.86 -9.89
CA HIS A 55 -12.95 3.65 -11.09
C HIS A 55 -12.08 3.21 -12.26
N ALA A 56 -10.79 3.02 -12.03
CA ALA A 56 -9.86 2.46 -13.01
C ALA A 56 -10.34 1.10 -13.55
N LEU A 57 -10.74 0.19 -12.66
CA LEU A 57 -11.22 -1.14 -13.03
C LEU A 57 -12.47 -1.07 -13.91
N ASN A 58 -13.41 -0.17 -13.61
CA ASN A 58 -14.62 0.03 -14.42
C ASN A 58 -14.29 0.59 -15.81
N LEU A 59 -13.38 1.56 -15.92
CA LEU A 59 -12.90 2.07 -17.20
C LEU A 59 -12.29 0.95 -18.05
N MET A 60 -11.43 0.14 -17.46
CA MET A 60 -10.74 -0.96 -18.17
C MET A 60 -11.68 -2.08 -18.58
N LYS A 61 -12.67 -2.46 -17.77
CA LYS A 61 -13.70 -3.44 -18.14
C LYS A 61 -14.50 -2.99 -19.35
N ASN A 62 -14.91 -1.72 -19.38
CA ASN A 62 -15.63 -1.17 -20.52
C ASN A 62 -14.76 -1.13 -21.78
N ALA A 63 -13.50 -0.70 -21.66
CA ALA A 63 -12.56 -0.68 -22.77
C ALA A 63 -12.28 -2.09 -23.31
N LEU A 64 -12.11 -3.07 -22.42
CA LEU A 64 -11.89 -4.47 -22.80
C LEU A 64 -13.10 -5.06 -23.56
N ALA A 65 -14.33 -4.73 -23.16
CA ALA A 65 -15.53 -5.15 -23.87
C ALA A 65 -15.54 -4.58 -25.30
N VAL A 66 -15.25 -3.27 -25.46
CA VAL A 66 -15.17 -2.62 -26.79
C VAL A 66 -14.11 -3.28 -27.66
N VAL A 67 -12.92 -3.52 -27.15
CA VAL A 67 -11.81 -4.15 -27.90
C VAL A 67 -12.18 -5.58 -28.32
N THR A 68 -12.84 -6.31 -27.43
CA THR A 68 -13.24 -7.71 -27.69
C THR A 68 -14.31 -7.80 -28.77
N GLU A 69 -15.25 -6.86 -28.85
CA GLU A 69 -16.30 -6.81 -29.86
C GLU A 69 -15.78 -6.28 -31.19
N ARG A 70 -14.99 -5.22 -31.18
CA ARG A 70 -14.53 -4.50 -32.37
C ARG A 70 -13.54 -5.33 -33.20
N ARG A 71 -12.59 -6.00 -32.52
CA ARG A 71 -11.50 -6.78 -33.13
C ARG A 71 -10.74 -6.02 -34.21
N GLY A 72 -10.45 -4.74 -33.94
CA GLY A 72 -9.75 -3.86 -34.86
C GLY A 72 -8.22 -4.16 -34.89
N PRO A 73 -7.51 -3.58 -35.89
CA PRO A 73 -6.07 -3.86 -36.11
C PRO A 73 -5.16 -3.53 -34.89
N GLY A 74 -5.53 -2.58 -34.01
CA GLY A 74 -4.77 -2.23 -32.82
C GLY A 74 -5.23 -2.97 -31.55
N ASP A 75 -6.35 -3.67 -31.61
CA ASP A 75 -7.01 -4.23 -30.42
C ASP A 75 -6.22 -5.38 -29.79
N ALA A 76 -5.51 -6.16 -30.60
CA ALA A 76 -4.63 -7.21 -30.11
C ALA A 76 -3.46 -6.68 -29.25
N ALA A 77 -2.95 -5.50 -29.56
CA ALA A 77 -1.85 -4.89 -28.81
C ALA A 77 -2.30 -4.20 -27.51
N ILE A 78 -3.50 -3.60 -27.50
CA ILE A 78 -4.01 -2.89 -26.32
C ILE A 78 -4.62 -3.83 -25.27
N LYS A 79 -5.16 -4.99 -25.67
CA LYS A 79 -5.81 -5.95 -24.77
C LYS A 79 -4.92 -6.40 -23.62
N PRO A 80 -3.66 -6.83 -23.81
CA PRO A 80 -2.77 -7.19 -22.71
C PRO A 80 -2.52 -6.01 -21.75
N LEU A 81 -2.40 -4.78 -22.26
CA LEU A 81 -2.18 -3.59 -21.43
C LEU A 81 -3.39 -3.30 -20.53
N LEU A 82 -4.61 -3.44 -21.04
CA LEU A 82 -5.83 -3.32 -20.25
C LEU A 82 -5.89 -4.37 -19.15
N LEU A 83 -5.56 -5.63 -19.49
CA LEU A 83 -5.54 -6.71 -18.50
C LEU A 83 -4.43 -6.52 -17.46
N LEU A 84 -3.23 -6.05 -17.83
CA LEU A 84 -2.17 -5.72 -16.86
C LEU A 84 -2.65 -4.68 -15.85
N ALA A 85 -3.25 -3.58 -16.32
CA ALA A 85 -3.76 -2.54 -15.46
C ALA A 85 -4.96 -3.03 -14.60
N MET A 86 -5.80 -3.96 -15.11
CA MET A 86 -6.84 -4.61 -14.30
C MET A 86 -6.25 -5.50 -13.22
N GLY A 87 -5.17 -6.22 -13.49
CA GLY A 87 -4.44 -6.99 -12.49
C GLY A 87 -3.96 -6.10 -11.34
N ALA A 88 -3.28 -4.99 -11.66
CA ALA A 88 -2.84 -4.00 -10.69
C ALA A 88 -4.02 -3.39 -9.91
N ALA A 89 -5.15 -3.09 -10.56
CA ALA A 89 -6.33 -2.60 -9.88
C ALA A 89 -6.91 -3.61 -8.88
N HIS A 90 -6.89 -4.91 -9.21
CA HIS A 90 -7.31 -5.97 -8.29
C HIS A 90 -6.35 -6.11 -7.10
N GLU A 91 -5.05 -5.90 -7.29
CA GLU A 91 -4.09 -5.86 -6.18
C GLU A 91 -4.38 -4.70 -5.22
N GLU A 92 -4.61 -3.49 -5.75
CA GLU A 92 -4.98 -2.32 -4.94
C GLU A 92 -6.34 -2.48 -4.21
N LEU A 93 -7.22 -3.34 -4.72
CA LEU A 93 -8.51 -3.69 -4.10
C LEU A 93 -8.43 -4.85 -3.11
N ASP A 94 -7.23 -5.35 -2.81
CA ASP A 94 -7.02 -6.55 -1.97
C ASP A 94 -7.74 -7.81 -2.51
N GLU A 95 -7.74 -7.98 -3.83
CA GLU A 95 -8.36 -9.09 -4.53
C GLU A 95 -7.31 -9.98 -5.25
N PRO A 96 -6.36 -10.61 -4.52
CA PRO A 96 -5.21 -11.29 -5.13
C PRO A 96 -5.61 -12.45 -6.05
N ALA A 97 -6.69 -13.16 -5.75
CA ALA A 97 -7.19 -14.23 -6.62
C ALA A 97 -7.65 -13.70 -7.98
N LYS A 98 -8.34 -12.54 -8.02
CA LYS A 98 -8.76 -11.92 -9.28
C LYS A 98 -7.58 -11.32 -10.05
N ALA A 99 -6.59 -10.77 -9.35
CA ALA A 99 -5.36 -10.30 -9.95
C ALA A 99 -4.63 -11.46 -10.64
N LEU A 100 -4.46 -12.60 -9.94
CA LEU A 100 -3.85 -13.80 -10.48
C LEU A 100 -4.59 -14.34 -11.72
N GLU A 101 -5.92 -14.42 -11.65
CA GLU A 101 -6.76 -14.82 -12.79
C GLU A 101 -6.54 -13.88 -13.99
N THR A 102 -6.41 -12.59 -13.72
CA THR A 102 -6.22 -11.57 -14.77
C THR A 102 -4.84 -11.69 -15.43
N TYR A 103 -3.77 -11.90 -14.67
CA TYR A 103 -2.44 -12.16 -15.23
C TYR A 103 -2.39 -13.48 -15.99
N ASN A 104 -3.03 -14.54 -15.48
CA ASN A 104 -3.10 -15.82 -16.20
C ASN A 104 -3.84 -15.68 -17.54
N LYS A 105 -4.90 -14.86 -17.67
CA LYS A 105 -5.56 -14.59 -18.96
C LYS A 105 -4.61 -14.01 -20.01
N ILE A 106 -3.64 -13.20 -19.60
CA ILE A 106 -2.62 -12.71 -20.53
C ILE A 106 -1.69 -13.85 -20.92
N LEU A 107 -1.23 -14.63 -19.94
CA LEU A 107 -0.27 -15.72 -20.15
C LEU A 107 -0.85 -16.89 -20.92
N ASP A 108 -2.16 -17.12 -20.87
CA ASP A 108 -2.85 -18.12 -21.71
C ASP A 108 -2.79 -17.78 -23.20
N GLU A 109 -2.83 -16.50 -23.56
CA GLU A 109 -2.72 -16.02 -24.95
C GLU A 109 -1.28 -15.70 -25.36
N HIS A 110 -0.45 -15.28 -24.40
CA HIS A 110 0.93 -14.83 -24.56
C HIS A 110 1.81 -15.41 -23.42
N PRO A 111 2.21 -16.69 -23.51
CA PRO A 111 2.92 -17.38 -22.42
C PRO A 111 4.23 -16.70 -21.99
N ASP A 112 4.92 -16.04 -22.91
CA ASP A 112 6.21 -15.37 -22.67
C ASP A 112 6.04 -13.86 -22.41
N HIS A 113 4.84 -13.38 -22.01
CA HIS A 113 4.60 -11.96 -21.80
C HIS A 113 5.32 -11.45 -20.52
N PRO A 114 6.43 -10.69 -20.62
CA PRO A 114 7.34 -10.47 -19.50
C PRO A 114 6.69 -9.69 -18.35
N LEU A 115 5.90 -8.64 -18.64
CA LEU A 115 5.23 -7.86 -17.61
C LEU A 115 4.12 -8.62 -16.89
N ALA A 116 3.40 -9.52 -17.57
CA ALA A 116 2.38 -10.35 -16.93
C ALA A 116 3.02 -11.40 -16.01
N THR A 117 4.13 -12.01 -16.46
CA THR A 117 4.91 -12.97 -15.66
C THR A 117 5.51 -12.27 -14.43
N GLN A 118 6.08 -11.07 -14.59
CA GLN A 118 6.61 -10.29 -13.47
C GLN A 118 5.50 -9.90 -12.49
N GLY A 119 4.37 -9.36 -12.97
CA GLY A 119 3.22 -9.00 -12.11
C GLY A 119 2.71 -10.20 -11.32
N LYS A 120 2.55 -11.37 -11.98
CA LYS A 120 2.21 -12.62 -11.32
C LYS A 120 3.24 -13.03 -10.25
N GLY A 121 4.53 -12.92 -10.55
CA GLY A 121 5.59 -13.25 -9.61
C GLY A 121 5.58 -12.35 -8.37
N HIS A 122 5.43 -11.04 -8.56
CA HIS A 122 5.30 -10.07 -7.46
C HIS A 122 4.06 -10.35 -6.59
N LEU A 123 2.92 -10.60 -7.23
CA LEU A 123 1.67 -10.96 -6.54
C LEU A 123 1.84 -12.21 -5.67
N LEU A 124 2.50 -13.25 -6.21
CA LEU A 124 2.74 -14.48 -5.46
C LEU A 124 3.65 -14.26 -4.24
N LEU A 125 4.70 -13.43 -4.37
CA LEU A 125 5.52 -13.02 -3.23
C LEU A 125 4.71 -12.26 -2.18
N ALA A 126 3.87 -11.32 -2.61
CA ALA A 126 3.00 -10.53 -1.76
C ALA A 126 1.88 -11.36 -1.10
N TRP A 127 1.63 -12.55 -1.60
CA TRP A 127 0.64 -13.51 -1.08
C TRP A 127 1.29 -14.68 -0.33
N GLY A 128 2.55 -14.55 0.06
CA GLY A 128 3.28 -15.57 0.80
C GLY A 128 3.63 -16.85 0.03
N ARG A 129 3.32 -16.90 -1.28
CA ARG A 129 3.65 -18.03 -2.18
C ARG A 129 5.06 -17.85 -2.74
N ILE A 130 6.05 -17.87 -1.86
CA ILE A 130 7.41 -17.43 -2.18
C ILE A 130 8.06 -18.28 -3.25
N GLU A 131 8.00 -19.62 -3.12
CA GLU A 131 8.60 -20.55 -4.09
C GLU A 131 7.99 -20.37 -5.48
N ASP A 132 6.67 -20.31 -5.58
CA ASP A 132 5.95 -20.07 -6.83
C ASP A 132 6.30 -18.71 -7.44
N GLY A 133 6.44 -17.68 -6.59
CA GLY A 133 6.85 -16.35 -7.01
C GLY A 133 8.26 -16.33 -7.59
N LEU A 134 9.21 -16.97 -6.91
CA LEU A 134 10.58 -17.08 -7.37
C LEU A 134 10.71 -17.88 -8.67
N GLU A 135 9.98 -19.00 -8.82
CA GLU A 135 9.94 -19.80 -10.05
C GLU A 135 9.36 -18.96 -11.21
N THR A 136 8.27 -18.26 -10.95
CA THR A 136 7.64 -17.38 -11.93
C THR A 136 8.58 -16.25 -12.38
N LEU A 137 9.28 -15.60 -11.45
CA LEU A 137 10.24 -14.54 -11.77
C LEU A 137 11.47 -15.09 -12.49
N GLN A 138 11.92 -16.30 -12.15
CA GLN A 138 13.06 -16.95 -12.82
C GLN A 138 12.73 -17.21 -14.30
N SER A 139 11.48 -17.57 -14.63
CA SER A 139 11.09 -17.79 -16.02
C SER A 139 11.18 -16.52 -16.88
N VAL A 140 11.06 -15.32 -16.29
CA VAL A 140 11.28 -14.04 -17.01
C VAL A 140 12.75 -13.90 -17.42
N VAL A 141 13.66 -14.28 -16.52
CA VAL A 141 15.11 -14.21 -16.77
C VAL A 141 15.50 -15.23 -17.84
N ASP A 142 14.96 -16.44 -17.76
CA ASP A 142 15.29 -17.55 -18.67
C ASP A 142 14.72 -17.33 -20.08
N ALA A 143 13.67 -16.53 -20.23
CA ALA A 143 13.05 -16.21 -21.52
C ALA A 143 13.85 -15.23 -22.38
N ASP A 144 14.96 -14.69 -21.89
CA ASP A 144 15.84 -13.75 -22.60
C ASP A 144 15.07 -12.56 -23.22
N ALA A 145 14.26 -11.88 -22.37
CA ALA A 145 13.43 -10.76 -22.78
C ALA A 145 14.30 -9.64 -23.41
N ASP A 146 13.74 -8.92 -24.39
CA ASP A 146 14.44 -7.91 -25.19
C ASP A 146 15.00 -6.71 -24.38
N ASP A 147 14.60 -6.52 -23.11
CA ASP A 147 15.08 -5.43 -22.26
C ASP A 147 16.07 -5.90 -21.18
N PRO A 148 17.38 -5.69 -21.36
CA PRO A 148 18.39 -6.08 -20.40
C PRO A 148 18.25 -5.42 -19.01
N ARG A 149 17.64 -4.22 -18.94
CA ARG A 149 17.42 -3.53 -17.67
C ARG A 149 16.31 -4.21 -16.86
N PHE A 150 15.28 -4.66 -17.56
CA PHE A 150 14.18 -5.40 -16.98
C PHE A 150 14.66 -6.75 -16.42
N ILE A 151 15.48 -7.50 -17.19
CA ILE A 151 16.10 -8.74 -16.73
C ILE A 151 16.97 -8.50 -15.49
N ALA A 152 17.90 -7.53 -15.56
CA ALA A 152 18.78 -7.22 -14.43
C ALA A 152 18.01 -6.82 -13.15
N ALA A 153 16.91 -6.09 -13.29
CA ALA A 153 16.04 -5.74 -12.16
C ALA A 153 15.36 -6.99 -11.57
N THR A 154 14.89 -7.91 -12.41
CA THR A 154 14.26 -9.17 -11.99
C THR A 154 15.28 -10.11 -11.31
N GLU A 155 16.49 -10.26 -11.87
CA GLU A 155 17.57 -11.03 -11.25
C GLU A 155 17.95 -10.47 -9.87
N LYS A 156 18.04 -9.15 -9.77
CA LYS A 156 18.34 -8.45 -8.53
C LYS A 156 17.24 -8.70 -7.48
N LEU A 157 15.96 -8.66 -7.88
CA LEU A 157 14.83 -9.02 -6.99
C LEU A 157 14.94 -10.47 -6.50
N ILE A 158 15.13 -11.43 -7.41
CA ILE A 158 15.28 -12.86 -7.07
C ILE A 158 16.43 -13.06 -6.07
N ALA A 159 17.59 -12.43 -6.33
CA ALA A 159 18.74 -12.51 -5.45
C ALA A 159 18.43 -11.89 -4.07
N GLY A 160 17.74 -10.78 -4.03
CA GLY A 160 17.28 -10.11 -2.80
C GLY A 160 16.34 -11.00 -1.98
N VAL A 161 15.33 -11.62 -2.62
CA VAL A 161 14.40 -12.54 -1.96
C VAL A 161 15.15 -13.77 -1.40
N ARG A 162 16.03 -14.39 -2.19
CA ARG A 162 16.82 -15.54 -1.74
C ARG A 162 17.76 -15.19 -0.59
N GLY A 163 18.39 -14.01 -0.64
CA GLY A 163 19.23 -13.51 0.44
C GLY A 163 18.44 -13.26 1.73
N PHE A 164 17.24 -12.71 1.58
CA PHE A 164 16.31 -12.52 2.68
C PHE A 164 15.92 -13.84 3.37
N LEU A 165 15.54 -14.86 2.60
CA LEU A 165 15.14 -16.16 3.15
C LEU A 165 16.28 -16.90 3.87
N GLN A 166 17.54 -16.57 3.55
CA GLN A 166 18.72 -17.16 4.19
C GLN A 166 19.19 -16.40 5.44
N ALA A 167 18.71 -15.18 5.63
CA ALA A 167 19.05 -14.38 6.79
C ALA A 167 18.22 -14.82 8.01
N ASP A 168 18.86 -14.81 9.19
CA ASP A 168 18.14 -15.02 10.46
C ASP A 168 17.39 -13.71 10.82
N LEU A 169 16.24 -13.51 10.18
CA LEU A 169 15.47 -12.28 10.28
C LEU A 169 14.36 -12.43 11.30
N HIS A 170 14.60 -11.92 12.50
CA HIS A 170 13.55 -11.78 13.48
C HIS A 170 12.61 -10.62 13.06
N PRO A 171 11.27 -10.78 13.12
CA PRO A 171 10.31 -9.73 12.74
C PRO A 171 10.54 -8.38 13.41
N SER A 172 10.96 -8.37 14.69
CA SER A 172 11.32 -7.14 15.41
C SER A 172 12.40 -6.30 14.70
N ASN A 173 13.34 -6.95 13.97
CA ASN A 173 14.39 -6.23 13.24
C ASN A 173 13.82 -5.38 12.10
N PHE A 174 12.72 -5.81 11.47
CA PHE A 174 12.03 -5.03 10.44
C PHE A 174 11.29 -3.86 11.05
N VAL A 175 10.59 -4.11 12.14
CA VAL A 175 9.87 -3.07 12.88
C VAL A 175 10.86 -2.03 13.37
N ASP A 176 11.97 -2.44 14.00
CA ASP A 176 13.05 -1.56 14.48
C ASP A 176 13.67 -0.74 13.35
N ALA A 177 13.95 -1.37 12.20
CA ALA A 177 14.54 -0.69 11.05
C ALA A 177 13.59 0.37 10.48
N HIS A 178 12.31 0.05 10.29
CA HIS A 178 11.31 1.00 9.82
C HIS A 178 11.10 2.15 10.80
N GLN A 179 11.02 1.85 12.10
CA GLN A 179 10.92 2.88 13.14
C GLN A 179 12.14 3.78 13.15
N GLY A 180 13.36 3.21 13.12
CA GLY A 180 14.61 3.96 13.08
C GLY A 180 14.68 4.93 11.91
N SER A 181 14.40 4.43 10.72
CA SER A 181 14.40 5.24 9.49
C SER A 181 13.31 6.33 9.51
N TYR A 182 12.13 6.04 10.06
CA TYR A 182 11.09 7.06 10.27
C TYR A 182 11.57 8.18 11.19
N GLN A 183 12.20 7.83 12.30
CA GLN A 183 12.73 8.82 13.24
C GLN A 183 13.88 9.63 12.65
N GLU A 184 14.78 9.01 11.91
CA GLU A 184 15.87 9.70 11.20
C GLU A 184 15.32 10.68 10.18
N PHE A 185 14.38 10.25 9.35
CA PHE A 185 13.70 11.09 8.37
C PHE A 185 13.03 12.29 9.05
N PHE A 186 12.21 12.05 10.07
CA PHE A 186 11.53 13.12 10.81
C PHE A 186 12.52 14.10 11.44
N ASN A 187 13.57 13.60 12.11
CA ASN A 187 14.56 14.45 12.75
C ASN A 187 15.34 15.28 11.73
N HIS A 188 15.68 14.69 10.57
CA HIS A 188 16.38 15.40 9.50
C HIS A 188 15.53 16.58 8.99
N HIS A 189 14.29 16.32 8.60
CA HIS A 189 13.39 17.35 8.09
C HIS A 189 12.98 18.35 9.16
N ALA A 190 12.77 17.93 10.39
CA ALA A 190 12.50 18.86 11.50
C ALA A 190 13.66 19.83 11.73
N ALA A 191 14.91 19.34 11.66
CA ALA A 191 16.10 20.18 11.79
C ALA A 191 16.22 21.17 10.62
N GLU A 192 16.00 20.71 9.38
CA GLU A 192 16.04 21.53 8.18
C GLU A 192 14.96 22.62 8.21
N GLN A 193 13.74 22.27 8.53
CA GLN A 193 12.63 23.20 8.58
C GLN A 193 12.74 24.17 9.79
N SER A 194 13.28 23.73 10.91
CA SER A 194 13.59 24.63 12.03
C SER A 194 14.61 25.70 11.64
N ALA A 195 15.62 25.35 10.80
CA ALA A 195 16.55 26.32 10.24
C ALA A 195 15.87 27.33 9.30
N ASN A 196 14.76 26.96 8.68
CA ASN A 196 13.90 27.81 7.84
C ASN A 196 12.82 28.56 8.64
N GLY A 197 12.78 28.43 9.94
CA GLY A 197 11.86 29.14 10.84
C GLY A 197 10.56 28.39 11.15
N TRP A 198 10.38 27.14 10.70
CA TRP A 198 9.25 26.31 11.05
C TRP A 198 9.35 25.77 12.49
N ILE A 199 8.22 25.61 13.13
CA ILE A 199 8.14 25.12 14.52
C ILE A 199 7.50 23.73 14.51
N ALA A 200 8.10 22.76 15.22
CA ALA A 200 7.46 21.48 15.46
C ALA A 200 6.41 21.63 16.57
N GLU A 201 5.16 21.34 16.27
CA GLU A 201 4.04 21.46 17.20
C GLU A 201 3.30 20.11 17.33
N ALA A 202 2.91 19.76 18.57
CA ALA A 202 2.11 18.58 18.85
C ALA A 202 0.64 19.01 19.00
N ALA A 203 -0.21 18.62 18.06
CA ALA A 203 -1.63 18.88 18.12
C ALA A 203 -2.40 17.66 18.63
N ARG A 204 -3.26 17.84 19.62
CA ARG A 204 -4.23 16.85 20.04
C ARG A 204 -5.46 16.97 19.17
N MET A 205 -5.93 15.85 18.63
CA MET A 205 -7.06 15.80 17.71
C MET A 205 -8.30 15.18 18.39
N LYS A 206 -9.48 15.63 18.03
CA LYS A 206 -10.76 15.02 18.39
C LYS A 206 -11.61 14.81 17.13
N LYS A 207 -12.53 13.86 17.16
CA LYS A 207 -13.59 13.79 16.13
C LYS A 207 -14.67 14.84 16.44
N ASP A 208 -15.08 15.59 15.43
CA ASP A 208 -16.26 16.44 15.49
C ASP A 208 -17.56 15.63 15.27
N GLU A 209 -18.71 16.32 15.23
CA GLU A 209 -20.02 15.68 15.04
C GLU A 209 -20.16 15.00 13.68
N ASP A 210 -19.38 15.41 12.68
CA ASP A 210 -19.35 14.87 11.32
C ASP A 210 -18.30 13.76 11.16
N GLY A 211 -17.54 13.43 12.22
CA GLY A 211 -16.48 12.42 12.23
C GLY A 211 -15.12 12.90 11.73
N ASN A 212 -14.96 14.20 11.41
CA ASN A 212 -13.68 14.75 10.98
C ASN A 212 -12.75 14.99 12.16
N LEU A 213 -11.44 14.84 11.93
CA LEU A 213 -10.42 15.13 12.93
C LEU A 213 -10.18 16.64 13.04
N THR A 214 -10.42 17.20 14.22
CA THR A 214 -10.20 18.60 14.52
C THR A 214 -9.23 18.79 15.69
N PRO A 215 -8.33 19.80 15.65
CA PRO A 215 -7.42 20.06 16.75
C PRO A 215 -8.16 20.36 18.06
N VAL A 216 -7.67 19.80 19.16
CA VAL A 216 -8.15 20.15 20.51
C VAL A 216 -7.32 21.31 21.04
N ILE A 217 -7.89 22.49 21.07
CA ILE A 217 -7.20 23.72 21.50
C ILE A 217 -7.33 23.93 23.02
N ALA A 218 -8.24 23.23 23.69
CA ALA A 218 -8.52 23.42 25.12
C ALA A 218 -7.56 22.63 26.01
N GLU A 219 -6.95 23.34 26.97
CA GLU A 219 -6.12 22.74 28.01
C GLU A 219 -6.93 21.73 28.85
N GLY A 220 -6.44 20.51 29.00
CA GLY A 220 -7.09 19.44 29.80
C GLY A 220 -8.15 18.60 29.08
N ALA A 221 -8.51 18.89 27.83
CA ALA A 221 -9.39 18.03 27.06
C ALA A 221 -8.69 16.72 26.69
N ARG A 222 -9.34 15.56 26.94
CA ARG A 222 -8.83 14.26 26.48
C ARG A 222 -9.09 14.13 24.99
N PRO A 223 -8.05 13.96 24.16
CA PRO A 223 -8.24 13.64 22.75
C PRO A 223 -8.70 12.19 22.63
N TYR A 224 -9.64 11.89 21.75
CA TYR A 224 -10.01 10.51 21.46
C TYR A 224 -9.74 10.12 20.01
N ALA A 225 -8.90 10.88 19.34
CA ALA A 225 -8.54 10.62 17.96
C ALA A 225 -7.05 10.65 17.65
N GLY A 226 -6.19 10.95 18.62
CA GLY A 226 -4.75 10.89 18.44
C GLY A 226 -4.02 12.21 18.71
N THR A 227 -2.70 12.14 18.74
CA THR A 227 -1.80 13.30 18.78
C THR A 227 -0.97 13.28 17.49
N ARG A 228 -1.03 14.37 16.75
CA ARG A 228 -0.21 14.58 15.55
C ARG A 228 0.88 15.59 15.88
N VAL A 229 2.10 15.33 15.40
CA VAL A 229 3.20 16.31 15.43
C VAL A 229 3.39 16.82 14.02
N ASP A 230 3.17 18.11 13.81
CA ASP A 230 3.33 18.78 12.53
C ASP A 230 4.43 19.84 12.62
N LEU A 231 5.03 20.14 11.48
CA LEU A 231 5.83 21.34 11.32
C LEU A 231 4.89 22.50 10.96
N VAL A 232 4.96 23.57 11.71
CA VAL A 232 4.07 24.71 11.54
C VAL A 232 4.85 25.91 11.01
N ASP A 233 4.37 26.50 9.92
CA ASP A 233 4.88 27.78 9.44
C ASP A 233 4.54 28.88 10.45
N PRO A 234 5.54 29.56 11.06
CA PRO A 234 5.31 30.58 12.07
C PRO A 234 4.60 31.82 11.55
N THR A 235 4.59 32.03 10.23
CA THR A 235 3.97 33.19 9.58
C THR A 235 2.49 32.95 9.33
N THR A 236 2.10 31.76 8.89
CA THR A 236 0.74 31.42 8.53
C THR A 236 0.01 30.62 9.60
N GLY A 237 0.73 29.99 10.54
CA GLY A 237 0.18 29.08 11.53
C GLY A 237 -0.37 27.78 10.94
N GLN A 238 -0.05 27.49 9.68
CA GLN A 238 -0.52 26.27 8.99
C GLN A 238 0.51 25.16 9.09
N ALA A 239 0.02 23.93 9.29
CA ALA A 239 0.85 22.75 9.20
C ALA A 239 1.32 22.54 7.77
N GLY A 240 2.63 22.33 7.58
CA GLY A 240 3.24 22.04 6.31
C GLY A 240 3.51 20.54 6.14
N LEU A 241 3.50 20.09 4.89
CA LEU A 241 4.02 18.76 4.56
C LEU A 241 5.54 18.77 4.71
N VAL A 242 6.07 17.84 5.48
CA VAL A 242 7.51 17.64 5.62
C VAL A 242 7.98 16.76 4.47
N GLY A 243 8.41 17.42 3.39
CA GLY A 243 8.95 16.79 2.19
C GLY A 243 7.89 16.28 1.22
N ASP A 244 8.12 16.49 -0.07
CA ASP A 244 7.28 16.02 -1.18
C ASP A 244 7.41 14.51 -1.45
N GLN A 245 8.12 13.78 -0.59
CA GLN A 245 8.37 12.35 -0.79
C GLN A 245 7.52 11.51 0.16
N PRO A 246 6.78 10.52 -0.35
CA PRO A 246 6.26 9.48 0.51
C PRO A 246 7.43 8.86 1.27
N MET A 247 7.31 8.72 2.59
CA MET A 247 8.32 8.03 3.38
C MET A 247 8.35 6.55 3.00
N ILE A 248 9.06 6.24 1.92
CA ILE A 248 9.45 4.87 1.62
C ILE A 248 10.68 4.61 2.49
N VAL A 249 10.44 4.02 3.64
CA VAL A 249 11.52 3.52 4.48
C VAL A 249 12.08 2.28 3.82
N ALA A 250 13.13 2.46 3.02
CA ALA A 250 13.93 1.35 2.55
C ALA A 250 14.79 0.84 3.71
N ILE A 251 14.62 -0.41 4.08
CA ILE A 251 15.56 -1.08 4.98
C ILE A 251 16.91 -1.15 4.26
N ALA A 252 17.95 -0.60 4.84
CA ALA A 252 19.28 -0.56 4.25
C ALA A 252 19.70 -1.98 3.80
N GLY A 253 20.08 -2.11 2.54
CA GLY A 253 20.42 -3.40 1.91
C GLY A 253 19.25 -4.17 1.29
N HIS A 254 18.01 -3.73 1.48
CA HIS A 254 16.78 -4.37 0.96
C HIS A 254 15.99 -3.44 0.03
N GLU A 255 16.61 -2.43 -0.51
CA GLU A 255 16.00 -1.41 -1.41
C GLU A 255 15.26 -2.01 -2.61
N ILE A 256 15.65 -3.23 -3.02
CA ILE A 256 15.04 -3.93 -4.15
C ILE A 256 13.74 -4.62 -3.76
N ILE A 257 13.65 -5.04 -2.50
CA ILE A 257 12.47 -5.68 -1.92
C ILE A 257 11.35 -4.66 -1.70
N ALA A 258 11.67 -3.36 -1.72
CA ALA A 258 10.68 -2.28 -1.57
C ALA A 258 9.61 -2.25 -2.67
N GLN A 259 9.85 -2.86 -3.83
CA GLN A 259 8.88 -2.91 -4.94
C GLN A 259 7.87 -4.05 -4.84
N ALA A 260 8.21 -5.13 -4.12
CA ALA A 260 7.32 -6.26 -3.90
C ALA A 260 7.38 -6.67 -2.42
N PRO A 261 6.28 -6.59 -1.66
CA PRO A 261 6.27 -7.09 -0.30
C PRO A 261 6.52 -8.60 -0.30
N ILE A 262 7.35 -9.06 0.62
CA ILE A 262 7.54 -10.49 0.89
C ILE A 262 6.87 -10.78 2.22
N ILE A 263 5.99 -11.77 2.21
CA ILE A 263 5.26 -12.18 3.40
C ILE A 263 6.02 -13.34 4.05
N PHE A 264 6.26 -13.25 5.35
CA PHE A 264 6.94 -14.26 6.14
C PHE A 264 6.14 -14.59 7.41
N GLU A 265 6.27 -15.82 7.90
CA GLU A 265 5.62 -16.24 9.14
C GLU A 265 6.21 -15.49 10.34
N TRP A 266 5.33 -14.99 11.23
CA TRP A 266 5.73 -14.33 12.46
C TRP A 266 5.95 -15.37 13.56
N PRO A 267 7.17 -15.53 14.08
CA PRO A 267 7.45 -16.59 15.04
C PRO A 267 6.84 -16.32 16.41
N GLY A 268 6.45 -17.39 17.10
CA GLY A 268 6.06 -17.35 18.51
C GLY A 268 4.67 -16.81 18.80
N SER A 269 3.82 -16.68 17.80
CA SER A 269 2.40 -16.33 17.99
C SER A 269 1.54 -17.60 18.16
N ASP A 270 0.55 -17.52 19.07
CA ASP A 270 -0.46 -18.58 19.29
C ASP A 270 -1.56 -18.58 18.22
N ILE A 271 -1.58 -17.56 17.37
CA ILE A 271 -2.51 -17.45 16.22
C ILE A 271 -1.67 -17.36 14.94
N PRO A 272 -2.23 -17.71 13.77
CA PRO A 272 -1.52 -17.53 12.49
C PRO A 272 -1.25 -16.04 12.23
N VAL A 273 0.02 -15.65 12.25
CA VAL A 273 0.47 -14.27 12.01
C VAL A 273 1.57 -14.25 10.97
N TRP A 274 1.48 -13.30 10.08
CA TRP A 274 2.51 -13.01 9.09
C TRP A 274 2.98 -11.57 9.21
N GLY A 275 4.26 -11.38 8.94
CA GLY A 275 4.87 -10.09 8.73
C GLY A 275 5.11 -9.83 7.25
N SER A 276 5.32 -8.58 6.91
CA SER A 276 5.71 -8.13 5.58
C SER A 276 7.06 -7.43 5.62
N THR A 277 7.85 -7.53 4.55
CA THR A 277 9.04 -6.69 4.38
C THR A 277 8.69 -5.21 4.22
N GLN A 278 7.42 -4.89 4.01
CA GLN A 278 6.90 -3.52 3.94
C GLN A 278 6.01 -3.23 5.14
N MET A 279 6.62 -2.71 6.21
CA MET A 279 5.95 -2.29 7.46
C MET A 279 6.23 -0.80 7.75
N PRO A 280 5.74 0.14 6.93
CA PRO A 280 6.01 1.56 7.17
C PRO A 280 5.40 1.99 8.50
N TRP A 281 6.23 2.50 9.41
CA TRP A 281 5.82 2.77 10.79
C TRP A 281 4.81 3.93 10.93
N ASN A 282 4.80 4.82 9.96
CA ASN A 282 3.85 5.93 9.83
C ASN A 282 2.56 5.56 9.09
N LEU A 283 2.47 4.34 8.53
CA LEU A 283 1.30 3.80 7.85
C LEU A 283 1.30 2.27 7.95
N LEU A 284 1.36 1.77 9.19
CA LEU A 284 1.35 0.34 9.45
C LEU A 284 -0.03 -0.24 9.15
N ASN A 285 -0.08 -1.19 8.24
CA ASN A 285 -1.30 -1.92 7.94
C ASN A 285 -1.42 -3.12 8.88
N ILE A 286 -2.58 -3.34 9.47
CA ILE A 286 -2.93 -4.52 10.24
C ILE A 286 -4.17 -5.13 9.59
N THR A 287 -4.00 -6.25 8.91
CA THR A 287 -5.09 -6.96 8.23
C THR A 287 -5.44 -8.21 9.00
N ILE A 288 -6.73 -8.41 9.32
CA ILE A 288 -7.21 -9.54 10.09
C ILE A 288 -8.29 -10.27 9.30
N VAL A 289 -8.15 -11.59 9.17
CA VAL A 289 -9.08 -12.49 8.48
C VAL A 289 -9.75 -13.41 9.51
N PHE A 290 -11.04 -13.62 9.35
CA PHE A 290 -11.89 -14.44 10.23
C PHE A 290 -12.52 -15.61 9.47
N ASP A 291 -12.96 -16.63 10.21
CA ASP A 291 -13.78 -17.72 9.67
C ASP A 291 -15.24 -17.29 9.44
N SER A 292 -15.72 -16.26 10.16
CA SER A 292 -17.09 -15.72 10.07
C SER A 292 -17.09 -14.20 10.26
N ALA A 293 -18.21 -13.54 9.93
CA ALA A 293 -18.33 -12.07 10.04
C ALA A 293 -18.60 -11.56 11.47
N ASP A 294 -18.92 -12.43 12.44
CA ASP A 294 -19.35 -12.06 13.78
C ASP A 294 -18.28 -11.41 14.68
N PRO A 295 -16.95 -11.65 14.50
CA PRO A 295 -15.94 -11.12 15.40
C PRO A 295 -15.53 -9.66 15.17
N ILE A 296 -15.96 -9.00 14.09
CA ILE A 296 -15.44 -7.67 13.70
C ILE A 296 -15.59 -6.64 14.83
N GLN A 297 -16.74 -6.60 15.50
CA GLN A 297 -16.95 -5.67 16.60
C GLN A 297 -16.00 -5.93 17.79
N ALA A 298 -15.80 -7.19 18.18
CA ALA A 298 -14.91 -7.53 19.28
C ALA A 298 -13.44 -7.24 18.96
N VAL A 299 -13.05 -7.40 17.69
CA VAL A 299 -11.72 -6.99 17.22
C VAL A 299 -11.57 -5.49 17.23
N ASP A 300 -12.58 -4.75 16.76
CA ASP A 300 -12.57 -3.30 16.75
C ASP A 300 -12.43 -2.72 18.18
N GLU A 301 -13.15 -3.28 19.14
CA GLU A 301 -12.99 -2.94 20.55
C GLU A 301 -11.56 -3.25 21.05
N THR A 302 -11.00 -4.42 20.69
CA THR A 302 -9.64 -4.84 21.10
C THR A 302 -8.56 -3.93 20.50
N ILE A 303 -8.69 -3.59 19.21
CA ILE A 303 -7.79 -2.65 18.52
C ILE A 303 -7.93 -1.26 19.12
N GLY A 304 -9.15 -0.81 19.42
CA GLY A 304 -9.43 0.48 20.04
C GLY A 304 -8.79 0.60 21.43
N ASP A 305 -8.89 -0.45 22.26
CA ASP A 305 -8.25 -0.49 23.58
C ASP A 305 -6.72 -0.52 23.48
N TRP A 306 -6.17 -1.27 22.52
CA TRP A 306 -4.74 -1.29 22.27
C TRP A 306 -4.23 0.06 21.75
N TYR A 307 -4.96 0.67 20.81
CA TYR A 307 -4.64 1.99 20.31
C TYR A 307 -4.67 3.05 21.43
N SER A 308 -5.69 3.01 22.29
CA SER A 308 -5.82 3.94 23.43
C SER A 308 -4.64 3.82 24.39
N ALA A 309 -4.19 2.59 24.66
CA ALA A 309 -3.00 2.36 25.49
C ALA A 309 -1.73 2.96 24.84
N GLY A 310 -1.54 2.74 23.54
CA GLY A 310 -0.42 3.32 22.80
C GLY A 310 -0.48 4.84 22.71
N PHE A 311 -1.67 5.38 22.55
CA PHE A 311 -1.92 6.82 22.57
C PHE A 311 -1.56 7.44 23.94
N ASP A 312 -1.87 6.76 25.04
CA ASP A 312 -1.52 7.17 26.39
C ASP A 312 -0.02 6.95 26.74
N GLY A 313 0.75 6.34 25.81
CA GLY A 313 2.20 6.18 25.96
C GLY A 313 2.64 4.88 26.60
N ALA A 314 1.83 3.81 26.52
CA ALA A 314 2.17 2.51 27.10
C ALA A 314 3.36 1.81 26.42
N PHE A 315 3.71 2.21 25.19
CA PHE A 315 4.72 1.54 24.36
C PHE A 315 5.95 2.41 24.13
N GLY A 316 6.58 2.85 25.22
CA GLY A 316 7.82 3.60 25.16
C GLY A 316 8.04 4.53 26.35
N ALA A 317 9.04 5.43 26.25
CA ALA A 317 9.27 6.46 27.26
C ALA A 317 8.05 7.40 27.35
N PRO A 318 7.71 7.94 28.53
CA PRO A 318 6.45 8.67 28.79
C PRO A 318 6.14 9.82 27.83
N ASP A 319 7.16 10.38 27.18
CA ASP A 319 7.09 11.49 26.24
C ASP A 319 7.37 11.09 24.77
N ARG A 320 7.60 9.80 24.49
CA ARG A 320 8.06 9.31 23.19
C ARG A 320 7.32 8.09 22.63
N GLY A 321 6.64 7.31 23.44
CA GLY A 321 6.05 6.02 23.04
C GLY A 321 4.59 6.11 22.63
N ARG A 322 4.20 7.09 21.79
CA ARG A 322 2.79 7.34 21.48
C ARG A 322 2.46 7.06 20.03
N PHE A 323 1.30 6.43 19.83
CA PHE A 323 0.64 6.38 18.53
C PHE A 323 0.10 7.77 18.15
N HIS A 324 0.10 8.08 16.86
CA HIS A 324 -0.41 9.34 16.36
C HIS A 324 -1.86 9.23 15.90
N SER A 325 -2.18 8.26 15.06
CA SER A 325 -3.53 8.08 14.52
C SER A 325 -3.83 6.64 14.14
N ILE A 326 -5.10 6.30 14.06
CA ILE A 326 -5.61 5.06 13.49
C ILE A 326 -6.82 5.42 12.62
N THR A 327 -6.96 4.74 11.47
CA THR A 327 -8.15 4.88 10.64
C THR A 327 -9.30 4.06 11.19
N ASP A 328 -10.54 4.41 10.81
CA ASP A 328 -11.68 3.52 10.98
C ASP A 328 -11.42 2.20 10.22
N PRO A 329 -11.94 1.06 10.71
CA PRO A 329 -11.72 -0.24 10.11
C PRO A 329 -12.23 -0.26 8.65
N ARG A 330 -11.34 -0.59 7.71
CA ARG A 330 -11.70 -0.79 6.31
C ARG A 330 -12.05 -2.24 6.08
N GLN A 331 -13.30 -2.52 5.74
CA GLN A 331 -13.72 -3.86 5.38
C GLN A 331 -13.28 -4.17 3.93
N LEU A 332 -12.37 -5.14 3.76
CA LEU A 332 -11.84 -5.57 2.47
C LEU A 332 -12.65 -6.72 1.86
N GLY A 333 -13.44 -7.39 2.67
CA GLY A 333 -14.28 -8.51 2.29
C GLY A 333 -15.24 -8.88 3.43
N PRO A 334 -16.09 -9.90 3.26
CA PRO A 334 -17.06 -10.30 4.29
C PRO A 334 -16.40 -10.74 5.61
N HIS A 335 -15.15 -11.19 5.55
CA HIS A 335 -14.41 -11.75 6.68
C HIS A 335 -13.04 -11.13 6.87
N THR A 336 -12.76 -9.97 6.24
CA THR A 336 -11.46 -9.32 6.27
C THR A 336 -11.60 -7.86 6.62
N VAL A 337 -10.84 -7.42 7.62
CA VAL A 337 -10.78 -6.03 8.06
C VAL A 337 -9.33 -5.55 8.10
N ARG A 338 -9.10 -4.29 7.73
CA ARG A 338 -7.79 -3.64 7.80
C ARG A 338 -7.89 -2.35 8.61
N TYR A 339 -6.86 -2.13 9.42
CA TYR A 339 -6.58 -0.88 10.10
C TYR A 339 -5.28 -0.30 9.58
N ASP A 340 -5.24 1.01 9.39
CA ASP A 340 -4.02 1.73 9.05
C ASP A 340 -3.65 2.63 10.24
N LEU A 341 -2.41 2.50 10.71
CA LEU A 341 -1.94 3.09 11.95
C LEU A 341 -0.68 3.92 11.72
N ASP A 342 -0.65 5.14 12.22
CA ASP A 342 0.58 5.88 12.44
C ASP A 342 1.09 5.57 13.85
N CYS A 343 2.13 4.74 13.93
CA CYS A 343 2.72 4.30 15.19
C CYS A 343 3.56 5.38 15.87
N GLY A 344 3.79 6.50 15.21
CA GLY A 344 4.55 7.63 15.76
C GLY A 344 5.93 7.19 16.26
N ARG A 345 6.15 7.35 17.56
CA ARG A 345 7.40 6.98 18.26
C ARG A 345 7.23 5.78 19.20
N ALA A 346 6.14 5.02 19.06
CA ALA A 346 5.96 3.81 19.85
C ALA A 346 7.05 2.78 19.57
N GLU A 347 7.41 2.01 20.58
CA GLU A 347 8.40 0.94 20.45
C GLU A 347 7.80 -0.30 19.77
N PRO A 348 8.62 -1.12 19.11
CA PRO A 348 8.19 -2.36 18.43
C PRO A 348 7.40 -3.34 19.32
N ALA A 349 7.67 -3.31 20.65
CA ALA A 349 6.93 -4.08 21.64
C ALA A 349 5.40 -3.84 21.62
N ALA A 350 4.94 -2.76 21.00
CA ALA A 350 3.53 -2.50 20.74
C ALA A 350 2.89 -3.62 19.92
N ILE A 351 3.61 -4.15 18.91
CA ILE A 351 3.10 -5.26 18.08
C ILE A 351 2.96 -6.54 18.91
N ASP A 352 3.93 -6.85 19.77
CA ASP A 352 3.84 -8.03 20.65
C ASP A 352 2.64 -7.94 21.61
N ASP A 353 2.33 -6.74 22.12
CA ASP A 353 1.14 -6.53 22.96
C ASP A 353 -0.15 -6.71 22.15
N LEU A 354 -0.21 -6.18 20.92
CA LEU A 354 -1.34 -6.41 20.02
C LEU A 354 -1.57 -7.89 19.77
N LEU A 355 -0.52 -8.63 19.41
CA LEU A 355 -0.64 -10.07 19.11
C LEU A 355 -1.10 -10.87 20.32
N LYS A 356 -0.66 -10.52 21.54
CA LYS A 356 -1.17 -11.13 22.78
C LYS A 356 -2.65 -10.85 22.99
N ARG A 357 -3.12 -9.63 22.73
CA ARG A 357 -4.55 -9.28 22.85
C ARG A 357 -5.40 -10.05 21.84
N LEU A 358 -4.94 -10.11 20.58
CA LEU A 358 -5.61 -10.89 19.53
C LEU A 358 -5.62 -12.40 19.83
N SER A 359 -4.54 -12.94 20.41
CA SER A 359 -4.49 -14.34 20.85
C SER A 359 -5.53 -14.64 21.94
N VAL A 360 -5.70 -13.75 22.93
CA VAL A 360 -6.74 -13.86 23.96
C VAL A 360 -8.13 -13.81 23.31
N LEU A 361 -8.35 -12.87 22.40
CA LEU A 361 -9.61 -12.74 21.68
C LEU A 361 -9.93 -13.97 20.84
N ASN A 362 -8.92 -14.60 20.22
CA ASN A 362 -9.10 -15.76 19.35
C ASN A 362 -9.72 -16.98 20.04
N THR A 363 -9.67 -17.05 21.37
CA THR A 363 -10.37 -18.09 22.13
C THR A 363 -11.90 -18.06 21.92
N SER A 364 -12.44 -16.93 21.47
CA SER A 364 -13.89 -16.70 21.22
C SER A 364 -14.21 -16.22 19.80
N SER A 365 -13.22 -15.90 18.96
CA SER A 365 -13.45 -15.08 17.75
C SER A 365 -12.92 -15.67 16.44
N SER A 366 -12.41 -16.91 16.43
CA SER A 366 -11.98 -17.63 15.20
C SER A 366 -11.18 -16.77 14.21
N ILE A 367 -10.11 -16.13 14.70
CA ILE A 367 -9.16 -15.42 13.82
C ILE A 367 -8.44 -16.46 12.97
N LYS A 368 -8.57 -16.35 11.65
CA LYS A 368 -7.93 -17.24 10.67
C LYS A 368 -6.52 -16.81 10.36
N GLY A 369 -6.25 -15.49 10.41
CA GLY A 369 -4.93 -14.96 10.18
C GLY A 369 -4.82 -13.46 10.41
N VAL A 370 -3.61 -13.02 10.72
CA VAL A 370 -3.23 -11.61 10.89
C VAL A 370 -2.00 -11.32 10.03
N LEU A 371 -2.05 -10.25 9.27
CA LEU A 371 -0.89 -9.73 8.55
C LEU A 371 -0.51 -8.35 9.10
N ILE A 372 0.75 -8.20 9.47
CA ILE A 372 1.36 -6.93 9.87
C ILE A 372 2.20 -6.40 8.70
N GLY A 373 1.79 -5.27 8.15
CA GLY A 373 2.41 -4.64 6.99
C GLY A 373 1.63 -4.84 5.69
N ARG A 374 2.22 -4.46 4.56
CA ARG A 374 1.58 -4.52 3.24
C ARG A 374 1.65 -5.93 2.65
N GLY A 375 0.62 -6.33 1.93
CA GLY A 375 0.50 -7.61 1.26
C GLY A 375 -0.86 -8.26 1.50
N PHE A 376 -0.94 -9.56 1.29
CA PHE A 376 -2.19 -10.33 1.43
C PHE A 376 -2.00 -11.43 2.47
N VAL A 377 -3.01 -11.65 3.30
CA VAL A 377 -2.96 -12.72 4.31
C VAL A 377 -2.91 -14.07 3.59
N PRO A 378 -1.92 -14.96 3.88
CA PRO A 378 -1.79 -16.25 3.24
C PRO A 378 -2.80 -17.29 3.77
N VAL A 379 -4.07 -17.01 3.61
CA VAL A 379 -5.18 -17.93 3.97
C VAL A 379 -6.00 -18.27 2.73
N ASP A 380 -6.44 -19.54 2.65
CA ASP A 380 -7.30 -20.05 1.56
C ASP A 380 -8.73 -19.56 1.69
#